data_9a9100460ebcfa66a6544a4c3b1dafda
#
_entry.id   9a9100460ebcfa66a6544a4c3b1dafda
#
_cell.length_a   1.000
_cell.length_b   1.000
_cell.length_c   1.000
_cell.angle_alpha   90.00
_cell.angle_beta   90.00
_cell.angle_gamma   90.00
#
_symmetry.space_group_name_H-M   'P 1'
#
loop_
_entity.id
_entity.type
_entity.pdbx_description
1 polymer ?
#
loop_
_entity_poly.entity_id
_entity_poly.type
_entity_poly.pdbx_seq_one_letter_code
_entity_poly.pdbx_strand_id
1 'polypeptide(L)'
;MIISPCISICKTDPKTGYCYGCGRNNEEKLLWKKEDTSDNWKTNNIETIKKRLSGWQLESFNESYEYKINNGMSLFKKNQIK
;
A
#
# COMPACT_ATOMS: atom_id res chain seq x y z
N MET A 1 -10.93 -5.39 10.37
CA MET A 1 -9.95 -4.31 10.14
C MET A 1 -9.13 -4.59 8.90
N ILE A 2 -9.00 -3.60 8.03
CA ILE A 2 -8.24 -3.77 6.78
C ILE A 2 -6.79 -3.36 7.00
N ILE A 3 -5.85 -4.22 6.62
CA ILE A 3 -4.42 -3.93 6.75
C ILE A 3 -4.01 -2.84 5.76
N SER A 4 -3.20 -1.88 6.24
CA SER A 4 -2.70 -0.79 5.40
C SER A 4 -1.87 -1.33 4.22
N PRO A 5 -2.06 -0.80 2.99
CA PRO A 5 -1.31 -1.26 1.82
C PRO A 5 0.13 -0.75 1.75
N CYS A 6 0.61 -0.04 2.76
CA CYS A 6 2.01 0.43 2.78
C CYS A 6 2.97 -0.76 2.87
N ILE A 7 3.90 -0.86 1.91
CA ILE A 7 4.89 -1.95 1.86
C ILE A 7 6.29 -1.46 2.23
N SER A 8 6.37 -0.38 2.98
CA SER A 8 7.63 0.24 3.45
C SER A 8 8.46 0.91 2.34
N ILE A 9 7.88 1.07 1.16
CA ILE A 9 8.43 1.91 0.10
C ILE A 9 7.55 3.16 0.03
N CYS A 10 8.04 4.27 0.54
CA CYS A 10 7.25 5.49 0.67
C CYS A 10 7.87 6.62 -0.14
N LYS A 11 7.86 6.46 -1.46
CA LYS A 11 8.32 7.49 -2.40
C LYS A 11 7.21 7.82 -3.37
N THR A 12 6.92 9.11 -3.51
CA THR A 12 5.89 9.59 -4.42
C THR A 12 6.50 9.94 -5.77
N ASP A 13 5.89 9.42 -6.84
CA ASP A 13 6.26 9.79 -8.21
C ASP A 13 5.81 11.23 -8.47
N PRO A 14 6.74 12.15 -8.80
CA PRO A 14 6.37 13.54 -9.04
C PRO A 14 5.50 13.74 -10.29
N LYS A 15 5.47 12.79 -11.21
CA LYS A 15 4.66 12.86 -12.41
C LYS A 15 3.21 12.47 -12.18
N THR A 16 2.97 11.43 -11.38
CA THR A 16 1.62 10.89 -11.15
C THR A 16 1.04 11.27 -9.81
N GLY A 17 1.89 11.61 -8.83
CA GLY A 17 1.46 11.86 -7.47
C GLY A 17 1.18 10.58 -6.67
N TYR A 18 1.43 9.41 -7.24
CA TYR A 18 1.20 8.13 -6.58
C TYR A 18 2.49 7.57 -6.01
N CYS A 19 2.36 6.85 -4.89
CA CYS A 19 3.49 6.19 -4.26
C CYS A 19 3.98 5.03 -5.13
N TYR A 20 5.28 4.92 -5.34
CA TYR A 20 5.87 3.83 -6.13
C TYR A 20 5.58 2.45 -5.54
N GLY A 21 5.50 2.36 -4.21
CA GLY A 21 5.30 1.07 -3.55
C GLY A 21 3.84 0.64 -3.49
N CYS A 22 2.94 1.55 -3.12
CA CYS A 22 1.55 1.20 -2.84
C CYS A 22 0.51 1.89 -3.73
N GLY A 23 0.94 2.74 -4.67
CA GLY A 23 0.03 3.36 -5.63
C GLY A 23 -0.96 4.35 -5.04
N ARG A 24 -0.78 4.79 -3.79
CA ARG A 24 -1.67 5.77 -3.17
C ARG A 24 -1.17 7.19 -3.40
N ASN A 25 -2.10 8.15 -3.53
CA ASN A 25 -1.73 9.56 -3.47
C ASN A 25 -1.72 10.03 -2.00
N ASN A 26 -1.32 11.30 -1.78
CA ASN A 26 -1.19 11.83 -0.42
C ASN A 26 -2.53 11.90 0.31
N GLU A 27 -3.61 12.24 -0.38
CA GLU A 27 -4.95 12.29 0.20
C GLU A 27 -5.40 10.92 0.67
N GLU A 28 -5.15 9.89 -0.15
CA GLU A 28 -5.49 8.52 0.20
C GLU A 28 -4.70 8.04 1.43
N LYS A 29 -3.42 8.40 1.50
CA LYS A 29 -2.60 8.07 2.67
C LYS A 29 -3.16 8.70 3.94
N LEU A 30 -3.63 9.94 3.86
CA LEU A 30 -4.24 10.62 5.01
C LEU A 30 -5.55 9.95 5.43
N LEU A 31 -6.40 9.58 4.45
CA LEU A 31 -7.66 8.89 4.74
C LEU A 31 -7.42 7.53 5.41
N TRP A 32 -6.37 6.82 5.03
CA TRP A 32 -6.01 5.56 5.68
C TRP A 32 -5.64 5.72 7.16
N LYS A 33 -5.15 6.89 7.55
CA LYS A 33 -4.78 7.20 8.92
C LYS A 33 -5.95 7.63 9.80
N LYS A 34 -7.06 8.05 9.19
CA LYS A 34 -8.24 8.50 9.93
C LYS A 34 -9.00 7.31 10.50
N GLU A 35 -9.41 7.41 11.76
CA GLU A 35 -10.13 6.34 12.44
C GLU A 35 -11.54 6.13 11.90
N ASP A 36 -12.17 7.19 11.39
CA ASP A 36 -13.53 7.14 10.88
C ASP A 36 -13.64 6.69 9.42
N THR A 37 -12.52 6.42 8.75
CA THR A 37 -12.54 5.90 7.39
C THR A 37 -13.05 4.46 7.41
N SER A 38 -14.10 4.18 6.63
CA SER A 38 -14.74 2.86 6.63
C SER A 38 -13.90 1.77 5.99
N ASP A 39 -14.14 0.53 6.40
CA ASP A 39 -13.48 -0.64 5.80
C ASP A 39 -13.90 -0.81 4.33
N ASN A 40 -15.14 -0.45 3.97
CA ASN A 40 -15.58 -0.47 2.58
C ASN A 40 -14.74 0.45 1.71
N TRP A 41 -14.49 1.67 2.18
CA TRP A 41 -13.64 2.61 1.45
C TRP A 41 -12.23 2.04 1.28
N LYS A 42 -11.68 1.45 2.35
CA LYS A 42 -10.33 0.87 2.33
C LYS A 42 -10.24 -0.29 1.34
N THR A 43 -11.22 -1.17 1.34
CA THR A 43 -11.28 -2.30 0.40
C THR A 43 -11.35 -1.81 -1.05
N ASN A 44 -12.20 -0.83 -1.33
CA ASN A 44 -12.32 -0.24 -2.66
C ASN A 44 -11.03 0.45 -3.08
N ASN A 45 -10.36 1.11 -2.14
CA ASN A 45 -9.09 1.78 -2.43
C ASN A 45 -7.99 0.77 -2.81
N ILE A 46 -7.94 -0.38 -2.14
CA ILE A 46 -6.99 -1.44 -2.48
C ILE A 46 -7.22 -1.93 -3.92
N GLU A 47 -8.47 -2.14 -4.31
CA GLU A 47 -8.79 -2.52 -5.69
C GLU A 47 -8.35 -1.46 -6.69
N THR A 48 -8.56 -0.19 -6.37
CA THR A 48 -8.10 0.93 -7.19
C THR A 48 -6.58 0.96 -7.31
N ILE A 49 -5.88 0.74 -6.20
CA ILE A 49 -4.42 0.67 -6.16
C ILE A 49 -3.90 -0.42 -7.11
N LYS A 50 -4.49 -1.59 -7.06
CA LYS A 50 -4.09 -2.71 -7.92
C LYS A 50 -4.24 -2.39 -9.40
N LYS A 51 -5.21 -1.56 -9.75
CA LYS A 51 -5.42 -1.11 -11.13
C LYS A 51 -4.39 -0.06 -11.56
N ARG A 52 -3.85 0.70 -10.62
CA ARG A 52 -2.82 1.73 -10.90
C ARG A 52 -1.43 1.11 -11.07
N LEU A 53 -1.16 0.04 -10.35
CA LEU A 53 0.12 -0.67 -10.42
C LEU A 53 0.12 -1.63 -11.61
N SER A 54 1.29 -1.86 -12.20
CA SER A 54 1.44 -2.78 -13.32
C SER A 54 2.84 -3.39 -13.32
N GLY A 55 2.99 -4.51 -14.02
CA GLY A 55 4.27 -5.20 -14.16
C GLY A 55 4.86 -5.57 -12.80
N TRP A 56 6.16 -5.33 -12.63
CA TRP A 56 6.87 -5.70 -11.41
C TRP A 56 6.35 -4.96 -10.17
N GLN A 57 5.82 -3.75 -10.33
CA GLN A 57 5.26 -2.99 -9.21
C GLN A 57 4.05 -3.68 -8.62
N LEU A 58 3.15 -4.17 -9.46
CA LEU A 58 1.97 -4.90 -9.00
C LEU A 58 2.36 -6.22 -8.33
N GLU A 59 3.30 -6.95 -8.91
CA GLU A 59 3.78 -8.20 -8.33
C GLU A 59 4.43 -7.97 -6.97
N SER A 60 5.29 -6.96 -6.86
CA SER A 60 5.92 -6.60 -5.59
C SER A 60 4.91 -6.20 -4.54
N PHE A 61 3.89 -5.42 -4.93
CA PHE A 61 2.84 -5.00 -4.01
C PHE A 61 2.05 -6.21 -3.50
N ASN A 62 1.60 -7.08 -4.41
CA ASN A 62 0.82 -8.25 -4.03
C ASN A 62 1.58 -9.16 -3.08
N GLU A 63 2.82 -9.45 -3.38
CA GLU A 63 3.68 -10.31 -2.56
C GLU A 63 3.93 -9.68 -1.19
N SER A 64 4.29 -8.41 -1.15
CA SER A 64 4.60 -7.71 0.09
C SER A 64 3.36 -7.50 0.96
N TYR A 65 2.22 -7.21 0.35
CA TYR A 65 0.98 -7.01 1.07
C TYR A 65 0.49 -8.32 1.68
N GLU A 66 0.55 -9.40 0.92
CA GLU A 66 0.21 -10.74 1.42
C GLU A 66 1.10 -11.12 2.59
N TYR A 67 2.40 -10.88 2.47
CA TYR A 67 3.34 -11.13 3.56
C TYR A 67 2.98 -10.31 4.79
N LYS A 68 2.62 -9.04 4.61
CA LYS A 68 2.23 -8.15 5.71
C LYS A 68 0.98 -8.66 6.43
N ILE A 69 -0.01 -9.14 5.70
CA ILE A 69 -1.23 -9.70 6.28
C ILE A 69 -0.89 -10.91 7.16
N ASN A 70 0.01 -11.75 6.70
CA ASN A 70 0.37 -13.00 7.41
C ASN A 70 1.33 -12.78 8.57
N ASN A 71 2.18 -11.76 8.51
CA ASN A 71 3.30 -11.60 9.45
C ASN A 71 3.28 -10.28 10.23
N GLY A 72 2.34 -9.39 9.98
CA GLY A 72 2.22 -8.11 10.68
C GLY A 72 3.21 -7.03 10.25
N MET A 73 4.10 -7.33 9.30
CA MET A 73 5.05 -6.36 8.75
C MET A 73 5.30 -6.66 7.28
N SER A 74 5.67 -5.64 6.50
CA SER A 74 5.97 -5.82 5.09
C SER A 74 7.28 -6.60 4.89
N LEU A 75 7.40 -7.24 3.74
CA LEU A 75 8.60 -7.98 3.37
C LEU A 75 9.85 -7.08 3.36
N PHE A 76 9.72 -5.87 2.86
CA PHE A 76 10.83 -4.92 2.83
C PHE A 76 11.26 -4.49 4.21
N LYS A 77 10.32 -4.31 5.13
CA LYS A 77 10.62 -3.95 6.51
C LYS A 77 11.35 -5.08 7.22
N LYS A 78 10.96 -6.33 6.97
CA LYS A 78 11.67 -7.49 7.51
C LYS A 78 13.14 -7.49 7.08
N ASN A 79 13.41 -7.18 5.81
CA ASN A 79 14.77 -7.14 5.29
C ASN A 79 15.60 -6.01 5.88
N GLN A 80 14.97 -4.96 6.37
CA GLN A 80 15.64 -3.82 7.00
C GLN A 80 15.99 -4.07 8.46
N ILE A 81 15.39 -5.05 9.11
CA ILE A 81 15.53 -5.32 10.55
C ILE A 81 16.64 -6.36 10.83
N LYS A 82 17.53 -6.56 9.98
CA LYS A 82 18.62 -7.50 10.21
C LYS A 82 19.56 -7.06 11.31
#